data_5d23894dafe02b02306678bac0fda0f2
#
_entry.id   5d23894dafe02b02306678bac0fda0f2
#
_cell.length_a   1.000
_cell.length_b   1.000
_cell.length_c   1.000
_cell.angle_alpha   90.00
_cell.angle_beta   90.00
_cell.angle_gamma   90.00
#
_symmetry.space_group_name_H-M   'P 1'
#
loop_
_entity.id
_entity.type
_entity.pdbx_description
1 polymer ?
#
loop_
_entity_poly.entity_id
_entity_poly.type
_entity_poly.pdbx_seq_one_letter_code
_entity_poly.pdbx_strand_id
1 'polypeptide(L)'
;MGTAAMLRAAGVGVGDEVIVPAYGNVEVAEAVALAGALPMFADVDPVTYCLDAAAVEAAVTPRTSAVVVVHRFGRPAGIARLHELGQRHGLLVLEQAESQAPYDEIAQRRERAAYLDARLRGVRTPDSGDGHTYQQYVVRVPGNGRPDRDAFARALRGRGVECRVPVKTPLHRLPEFRRFVSLPQTELAADETLALPVDASLTKRDMQRIVSACNALGGLLQPAF
;
A
#
# COMPACT_ATOMS: atom_id res chain seq x y z
N MET A 1 4.29 -2.00 22.01
CA MET A 1 4.80 -3.40 21.88
C MET A 1 4.95 -3.67 20.38
N GLY A 2 6.09 -4.16 19.90
CA GLY A 2 6.30 -4.41 18.47
C GLY A 2 5.63 -5.72 18.00
N THR A 3 5.36 -5.83 16.70
CA THR A 3 4.67 -6.99 16.08
C THR A 3 5.30 -8.33 16.45
N ALA A 4 6.64 -8.43 16.44
CA ALA A 4 7.33 -9.66 16.85
C ALA A 4 7.03 -10.07 18.30
N ALA A 5 6.94 -9.10 19.22
CA ALA A 5 6.63 -9.38 20.61
C ALA A 5 5.17 -9.81 20.79
N MET A 6 4.25 -9.24 20.02
CA MET A 6 2.83 -9.64 20.03
C MET A 6 2.64 -11.06 19.52
N LEU A 7 3.31 -11.41 18.40
CA LEU A 7 3.30 -12.76 17.85
C LEU A 7 3.80 -13.80 18.88
N ARG A 8 4.97 -13.55 19.49
CA ARG A 8 5.51 -14.44 20.53
C ARG A 8 4.61 -14.56 21.75
N ALA A 9 4.02 -13.46 22.20
CA ALA A 9 3.10 -13.48 23.34
C ALA A 9 1.84 -14.30 23.06
N ALA A 10 1.44 -14.39 21.79
CA ALA A 10 0.35 -15.26 21.32
C ALA A 10 0.76 -16.70 21.04
N GLY A 11 2.02 -17.08 21.28
CA GLY A 11 2.54 -18.42 21.07
C GLY A 11 2.98 -18.71 19.62
N VAL A 12 2.98 -17.72 18.75
CA VAL A 12 3.41 -17.87 17.35
C VAL A 12 4.95 -17.87 17.27
N GLY A 13 5.52 -18.87 16.64
CA GLY A 13 6.98 -19.07 16.59
C GLY A 13 7.43 -20.08 15.55
N VAL A 14 8.43 -20.89 15.93
CA VAL A 14 9.08 -21.86 15.03
C VAL A 14 8.08 -22.93 14.55
N GLY A 15 7.95 -23.10 13.23
CA GLY A 15 7.03 -24.02 12.60
C GLY A 15 5.72 -23.37 12.14
N ASP A 16 5.40 -22.18 12.65
CA ASP A 16 4.22 -21.42 12.27
C ASP A 16 4.44 -20.60 11.01
N GLU A 17 3.36 -20.39 10.28
CA GLU A 17 3.27 -19.47 9.16
C GLU A 17 2.41 -18.26 9.51
N VAL A 18 2.86 -17.07 9.10
CA VAL A 18 2.15 -15.82 9.31
C VAL A 18 1.93 -15.13 7.97
N ILE A 19 0.67 -14.91 7.60
CA ILE A 19 0.33 -14.23 6.34
C ILE A 19 0.53 -12.72 6.50
N VAL A 20 1.25 -12.13 5.55
CA VAL A 20 1.56 -10.69 5.48
C VAL A 20 1.34 -10.17 4.06
N PRO A 21 1.04 -8.85 3.87
CA PRO A 21 0.94 -8.29 2.53
C PRO A 21 2.30 -8.28 1.83
N ALA A 22 2.33 -8.70 0.57
CA ALA A 22 3.54 -8.63 -0.25
C ALA A 22 3.83 -7.20 -0.75
N TYR A 23 2.81 -6.33 -0.81
CA TYR A 23 2.92 -4.91 -1.09
C TYR A 23 3.01 -4.13 0.22
N GLY A 24 4.21 -4.03 0.79
CA GLY A 24 4.35 -3.45 2.12
C GLY A 24 5.78 -3.11 2.51
N ASN A 25 5.94 -2.77 3.79
CA ASN A 25 7.22 -2.50 4.41
C ASN A 25 7.88 -3.82 4.83
N VAL A 26 9.18 -3.91 4.63
CA VAL A 26 10.00 -5.06 4.99
C VAL A 26 9.91 -5.40 6.50
N GLU A 27 9.75 -4.39 7.34
CA GLU A 27 9.69 -4.49 8.81
C GLU A 27 8.63 -5.48 9.32
N VAL A 28 7.51 -5.63 8.58
CA VAL A 28 6.45 -6.58 8.95
C VAL A 28 6.93 -8.02 8.76
N ALA A 29 7.54 -8.32 7.61
CA ALA A 29 8.08 -9.65 7.32
C ALA A 29 9.29 -9.97 8.22
N GLU A 30 10.13 -8.98 8.50
CA GLU A 30 11.23 -9.10 9.47
C GLU A 30 10.71 -9.37 10.89
N ALA A 31 9.63 -8.70 11.30
CA ALA A 31 9.03 -8.93 12.62
C ALA A 31 8.48 -10.37 12.76
N VAL A 32 7.91 -10.94 11.69
CA VAL A 32 7.50 -12.34 11.65
C VAL A 32 8.72 -13.26 11.77
N ALA A 33 9.76 -13.02 11.00
CA ALA A 33 11.00 -13.80 11.06
C ALA A 33 11.68 -13.70 12.44
N LEU A 34 11.69 -12.50 13.05
CA LEU A 34 12.18 -12.28 14.42
C LEU A 34 11.34 -13.02 15.47
N ALA A 35 10.06 -13.27 15.24
CA ALA A 35 9.25 -14.10 16.10
C ALA A 35 9.61 -15.59 15.99
N GLY A 36 10.36 -15.98 14.96
CA GLY A 36 10.72 -17.36 14.64
C GLY A 36 9.77 -18.02 13.65
N ALA A 37 8.75 -17.31 13.19
CA ALA A 37 7.76 -17.81 12.24
C ALA A 37 8.15 -17.54 10.78
N LEU A 38 7.49 -18.20 9.84
CA LEU A 38 7.71 -18.05 8.41
C LEU A 38 6.73 -17.02 7.80
N PRO A 39 7.19 -15.90 7.21
CA PRO A 39 6.30 -14.99 6.51
C PRO A 39 5.79 -15.62 5.21
N MET A 40 4.48 -15.67 5.05
CA MET A 40 3.77 -16.07 3.85
C MET A 40 3.13 -14.85 3.22
N PHE A 41 3.24 -14.72 1.90
CA PHE A 41 2.78 -13.54 1.19
C PHE A 41 1.44 -13.78 0.53
N ALA A 42 0.49 -12.88 0.77
CA ALA A 42 -0.78 -12.82 0.06
C ALA A 42 -0.90 -11.54 -0.77
N ASP A 43 -1.74 -11.59 -1.79
CA ASP A 43 -1.99 -10.46 -2.69
C ASP A 43 -2.84 -9.39 -1.99
N VAL A 44 -2.84 -8.21 -2.57
CA VAL A 44 -3.56 -7.05 -2.05
C VAL A 44 -4.76 -6.71 -2.92
N ASP A 45 -5.75 -6.08 -2.33
CA ASP A 45 -6.85 -5.47 -3.04
C ASP A 45 -6.33 -4.33 -3.94
N PRO A 46 -6.71 -4.28 -5.23
CA PRO A 46 -6.16 -3.32 -6.19
C PRO A 46 -6.55 -1.86 -5.94
N VAL A 47 -7.55 -1.63 -5.10
CA VAL A 47 -8.06 -0.29 -4.78
C VAL A 47 -7.48 0.23 -3.47
N THR A 48 -7.43 -0.62 -2.46
CA THR A 48 -7.01 -0.24 -1.10
C THR A 48 -5.53 -0.47 -0.84
N TYR A 49 -4.89 -1.36 -1.61
CA TYR A 49 -3.53 -1.85 -1.39
C TYR A 49 -3.32 -2.55 -0.04
N CYS A 50 -4.39 -2.84 0.67
CA CYS A 50 -4.40 -3.66 1.87
C CYS A 50 -4.59 -5.14 1.50
N LEU A 51 -4.36 -6.05 2.43
CA LEU A 51 -4.58 -7.48 2.21
C LEU A 51 -5.99 -7.76 1.67
N ASP A 52 -6.08 -8.51 0.58
CA ASP A 52 -7.34 -9.07 0.08
C ASP A 52 -7.71 -10.33 0.87
N ALA A 53 -8.93 -10.35 1.43
CA ALA A 53 -9.40 -11.47 2.24
C ALA A 53 -9.48 -12.78 1.45
N ALA A 54 -9.84 -12.75 0.17
CA ALA A 54 -9.87 -13.95 -0.68
C ALA A 54 -8.45 -14.48 -0.95
N ALA A 55 -7.48 -13.58 -1.17
CA ALA A 55 -6.09 -13.96 -1.31
C ALA A 55 -5.50 -14.52 -0.01
N VAL A 56 -5.89 -13.97 1.15
CA VAL A 56 -5.52 -14.51 2.46
C VAL A 56 -6.10 -15.91 2.64
N GLU A 57 -7.39 -16.12 2.36
CA GLU A 57 -8.04 -17.42 2.47
C GLU A 57 -7.37 -18.50 1.61
N ALA A 58 -6.99 -18.13 0.37
CA ALA A 58 -6.28 -19.03 -0.54
C ALA A 58 -4.85 -19.36 -0.07
N ALA A 59 -4.24 -18.52 0.77
CA ALA A 59 -2.90 -18.71 1.31
C ALA A 59 -2.88 -19.47 2.65
N VAL A 60 -4.03 -19.75 3.27
CA VAL A 60 -4.12 -20.50 4.54
C VAL A 60 -3.66 -21.94 4.36
N THR A 61 -2.78 -22.37 5.24
CA THR A 61 -2.31 -23.76 5.34
C THR A 61 -2.55 -24.30 6.75
N PRO A 62 -2.37 -25.61 7.01
CA PRO A 62 -2.45 -26.14 8.37
C PRO A 62 -1.42 -25.58 9.35
N ARG A 63 -0.40 -24.89 8.88
CA ARG A 63 0.62 -24.21 9.71
C ARG A 63 0.36 -22.73 9.89
N THR A 64 -0.63 -22.18 9.22
CA THR A 64 -0.96 -20.76 9.37
C THR A 64 -1.53 -20.51 10.76
N SER A 65 -0.89 -19.64 11.53
CA SER A 65 -1.27 -19.29 12.90
C SER A 65 -1.73 -17.84 13.04
N ALA A 66 -1.29 -16.95 12.14
CA ALA A 66 -1.64 -15.55 12.22
C ALA A 66 -1.69 -14.86 10.85
N VAL A 67 -2.38 -13.72 10.84
CA VAL A 67 -2.40 -12.76 9.72
C VAL A 67 -2.04 -11.39 10.29
N VAL A 68 -1.07 -10.69 9.69
CA VAL A 68 -0.76 -9.30 10.03
C VAL A 68 -1.37 -8.39 8.96
N VAL A 69 -2.35 -7.61 9.36
CA VAL A 69 -3.07 -6.66 8.51
C VAL A 69 -2.44 -5.29 8.66
N VAL A 70 -2.05 -4.69 7.53
CA VAL A 70 -1.47 -3.34 7.49
C VAL A 70 -2.45 -2.39 6.84
N HIS A 71 -2.78 -1.30 7.55
CA HIS A 71 -3.56 -0.19 6.99
C HIS A 71 -2.62 0.67 6.14
N ARG A 72 -2.81 0.61 4.80
CA ARG A 72 -1.89 1.27 3.86
C ARG A 72 -2.30 2.71 3.55
N PHE A 73 -1.31 3.60 3.48
CA PHE A 73 -1.45 4.99 3.03
C PHE A 73 -2.46 5.82 3.82
N GLY A 74 -2.82 5.36 5.02
CA GLY A 74 -3.87 5.97 5.82
C GLY A 74 -5.28 5.51 5.45
N ARG A 75 -5.41 4.39 4.71
CA ARG A 75 -6.66 3.75 4.38
C ARG A 75 -6.90 2.54 5.27
N PRO A 76 -8.09 2.44 5.89
CA PRO A 76 -8.46 1.24 6.64
C PRO A 76 -8.51 0.01 5.70
N ALA A 77 -7.93 -1.10 6.12
CA ALA A 77 -8.13 -2.40 5.49
C ALA A 77 -9.57 -2.89 5.73
N GLY A 78 -10.04 -3.82 4.90
CA GLY A 78 -11.33 -4.48 5.07
C GLY A 78 -11.33 -5.46 6.24
N ILE A 79 -11.08 -4.94 7.45
CA ILE A 79 -10.73 -5.70 8.65
C ILE A 79 -11.82 -6.69 9.09
N ALA A 80 -13.10 -6.36 8.89
CA ALA A 80 -14.21 -7.23 9.29
C ALA A 80 -14.13 -8.61 8.62
N ARG A 81 -13.90 -8.64 7.30
CA ARG A 81 -13.74 -9.91 6.55
C ARG A 81 -12.52 -10.70 6.99
N LEU A 82 -11.41 -10.03 7.33
CA LEU A 82 -10.19 -10.68 7.81
C LEU A 82 -10.39 -11.25 9.22
N HIS A 83 -11.14 -10.58 10.10
CA HIS A 83 -11.53 -11.13 11.41
C HIS A 83 -12.46 -12.34 11.29
N GLU A 84 -13.47 -12.28 10.41
CA GLU A 84 -14.34 -13.43 10.13
C GLU A 84 -13.55 -14.63 9.63
N LEU A 85 -12.57 -14.39 8.74
CA LEU A 85 -11.66 -15.42 8.26
C LEU A 85 -10.79 -15.97 9.40
N GLY A 86 -10.24 -15.09 10.24
CA GLY A 86 -9.47 -15.47 11.42
C GLY A 86 -10.28 -16.37 12.37
N GLN A 87 -11.54 -16.04 12.64
CA GLN A 87 -12.44 -16.85 13.46
C GLN A 87 -12.72 -18.23 12.83
N ARG A 88 -12.98 -18.30 11.53
CA ARG A 88 -13.25 -19.56 10.82
C ARG A 88 -12.07 -20.52 10.83
N HIS A 89 -10.86 -19.99 10.72
CA HIS A 89 -9.62 -20.77 10.61
C HIS A 89 -8.81 -20.84 11.90
N GLY A 90 -9.29 -20.22 13.00
CA GLY A 90 -8.55 -20.17 14.27
C GLY A 90 -7.27 -19.34 14.21
N LEU A 91 -7.20 -18.32 13.35
CA LEU A 91 -6.01 -17.50 13.14
C LEU A 91 -6.04 -16.25 14.04
N LEU A 92 -4.88 -15.88 14.56
CA LEU A 92 -4.68 -14.58 15.18
C LEU A 92 -4.66 -13.50 14.10
N VAL A 93 -5.48 -12.46 14.23
CA VAL A 93 -5.45 -11.29 13.35
C VAL A 93 -4.83 -10.12 14.10
N LEU A 94 -3.66 -9.67 13.65
CA LEU A 94 -2.96 -8.51 14.21
C LEU A 94 -3.09 -7.33 13.26
N GLU A 95 -3.60 -6.22 13.75
CA GLU A 95 -3.69 -4.98 13.01
C GLU A 95 -2.46 -4.10 13.26
N GLN A 96 -1.89 -3.59 12.20
CA GLN A 96 -0.80 -2.63 12.23
C GLN A 96 -1.16 -1.41 11.41
N ALA A 97 -1.19 -0.24 12.05
CA ALA A 97 -1.26 1.02 11.33
C ALA A 97 0.14 1.42 10.86
N GLU A 98 0.26 1.91 9.63
CA GLU A 98 1.38 2.78 9.29
C GLU A 98 1.30 4.01 10.19
N SER A 99 2.45 4.69 10.42
CA SER A 99 2.52 5.88 11.27
C SER A 99 1.28 6.78 11.04
N GLN A 100 0.61 7.17 12.09
CA GLN A 100 -0.59 7.99 11.97
C GLN A 100 -0.20 9.46 11.76
N ALA A 101 -0.85 10.10 10.78
CA ALA A 101 -0.78 11.55 10.69
C ALA A 101 -1.40 12.18 11.95
N PRO A 102 -0.86 13.30 12.46
CA PRO A 102 -1.51 14.05 13.53
C PRO A 102 -2.97 14.33 13.18
N TYR A 103 -3.85 14.15 14.15
CA TYR A 103 -5.31 14.25 13.93
C TYR A 103 -5.74 15.62 13.36
N ASP A 104 -5.11 16.68 13.78
CA ASP A 104 -5.29 18.05 13.29
C ASP A 104 -4.90 18.25 11.81
N GLU A 105 -4.02 17.44 11.28
CA GLU A 105 -3.64 17.46 9.87
C GLU A 105 -4.59 16.68 8.95
N ILE A 106 -5.36 15.72 9.47
CA ILE A 106 -6.21 14.83 8.66
C ILE A 106 -7.23 15.64 7.84
N ALA A 107 -7.88 16.62 8.44
CA ALA A 107 -8.85 17.47 7.74
C ALA A 107 -8.21 18.22 6.57
N GLN A 108 -7.02 18.78 6.78
CA GLN A 108 -6.27 19.49 5.74
C GLN A 108 -5.80 18.56 4.63
N ARG A 109 -5.35 17.33 4.96
CA ARG A 109 -4.97 16.31 3.99
C ARG A 109 -6.16 15.89 3.12
N ARG A 110 -7.34 15.70 3.72
CA ARG A 110 -8.60 15.41 3.02
C ARG A 110 -9.01 16.53 2.07
N GLU A 111 -8.91 17.79 2.50
CA GLU A 111 -9.20 18.95 1.65
C GLU A 111 -8.27 18.99 0.43
N ARG A 112 -6.97 18.77 0.65
CA ARG A 112 -5.99 18.71 -0.45
C ARG A 112 -6.22 17.53 -1.38
N ALA A 113 -6.52 16.36 -0.84
CA ALA A 113 -6.85 15.19 -1.63
C ALA A 113 -8.08 15.47 -2.53
N ALA A 114 -9.15 16.00 -1.97
CA ALA A 114 -10.35 16.39 -2.74
C ALA A 114 -10.05 17.44 -3.84
N TYR A 115 -9.14 18.39 -3.55
CA TYR A 115 -8.68 19.34 -4.56
C TYR A 115 -7.96 18.65 -5.72
N LEU A 116 -7.09 17.67 -5.42
CA LEU A 116 -6.35 16.89 -6.42
C LEU A 116 -7.30 15.97 -7.21
N ASP A 117 -8.19 15.25 -6.53
CA ASP A 117 -9.14 14.32 -7.15
C ASP A 117 -9.99 15.02 -8.22
N ALA A 118 -10.47 16.22 -7.91
CA ALA A 118 -11.28 17.01 -8.84
C ALA A 118 -10.53 17.49 -10.09
N ARG A 119 -9.19 17.57 -10.05
CA ARG A 119 -8.40 18.28 -11.07
C ARG A 119 -7.35 17.44 -11.79
N LEU A 120 -6.91 16.33 -11.21
CA LEU A 120 -5.93 15.46 -11.86
C LEU A 120 -6.54 14.74 -13.07
N ARG A 121 -5.76 14.65 -14.14
CA ARG A 121 -6.10 13.92 -15.38
C ARG A 121 -4.89 13.07 -15.79
N GLY A 122 -5.14 11.98 -16.53
CA GLY A 122 -4.08 11.10 -17.02
C GLY A 122 -3.46 10.16 -15.96
N VAL A 123 -3.89 10.24 -14.72
CA VAL A 123 -3.57 9.32 -13.63
C VAL A 123 -4.86 8.86 -12.96
N ARG A 124 -4.85 7.68 -12.33
CA ARG A 124 -5.98 7.25 -11.50
C ARG A 124 -5.74 7.72 -10.07
N THR A 125 -6.65 8.53 -9.56
CA THR A 125 -6.63 9.02 -8.18
C THR A 125 -6.99 7.91 -7.20
N PRO A 126 -6.56 8.00 -5.92
CA PRO A 126 -6.99 7.06 -4.90
C PRO A 126 -8.52 7.13 -4.73
N ASP A 127 -9.11 6.01 -4.37
CA ASP A 127 -10.52 6.00 -3.96
C ASP A 127 -10.68 6.75 -2.63
N SER A 128 -11.67 7.63 -2.56
CA SER A 128 -11.98 8.50 -1.42
C SER A 128 -12.85 7.84 -0.34
N GLY A 129 -12.77 6.50 -0.19
CA GLY A 129 -13.58 5.74 0.76
C GLY A 129 -13.50 6.24 2.20
N ASP A 130 -14.54 5.90 2.98
CA ASP A 130 -14.69 6.32 4.36
C ASP A 130 -13.46 5.98 5.22
N GLY A 131 -13.10 6.90 6.13
CA GLY A 131 -11.99 6.71 7.05
C GLY A 131 -10.60 6.98 6.49
N HIS A 132 -10.45 7.27 5.18
CA HIS A 132 -9.14 7.57 4.60
C HIS A 132 -8.52 8.84 5.22
N THR A 133 -7.31 8.71 5.80
CA THR A 133 -6.59 9.82 6.45
C THR A 133 -5.59 10.52 5.52
N TYR A 134 -5.40 9.96 4.31
CA TYR A 134 -4.43 10.45 3.32
C TYR A 134 -3.04 10.65 3.90
N GLN A 135 -2.55 9.69 4.65
CA GLN A 135 -1.16 9.69 5.09
C GLN A 135 -0.19 9.76 3.91
N GLN A 136 -0.58 9.11 2.80
CA GLN A 136 0.00 9.31 1.48
C GLN A 136 -1.12 9.43 0.45
N TYR A 137 -0.93 10.31 -0.52
CA TYR A 137 -1.82 10.42 -1.67
C TYR A 137 -1.20 9.66 -2.85
N VAL A 138 -1.67 8.45 -3.05
CA VAL A 138 -1.06 7.50 -4.01
C VAL A 138 -1.93 7.41 -5.26
N VAL A 139 -1.39 7.87 -6.39
CA VAL A 139 -2.00 7.73 -7.70
C VAL A 139 -1.45 6.51 -8.43
N ARG A 140 -2.21 5.98 -9.39
CA ARG A 140 -1.71 5.01 -10.36
C ARG A 140 -1.43 5.70 -11.69
N VAL A 141 -0.23 5.49 -12.19
CA VAL A 141 0.19 5.90 -13.53
C VAL A 141 -0.01 4.69 -14.44
N PRO A 142 -1.09 4.64 -15.23
CA PRO A 142 -1.36 3.47 -16.07
C PRO A 142 -0.27 3.34 -17.13
N GLY A 143 0.43 2.22 -17.11
CA GLY A 143 1.42 1.87 -18.12
C GLY A 143 0.73 1.20 -19.31
N ASN A 144 1.09 1.57 -20.54
CA ASN A 144 0.68 0.87 -21.77
C ASN A 144 1.54 -0.39 -21.99
N GLY A 145 1.63 -1.25 -20.95
CA GLY A 145 2.49 -2.44 -20.96
C GLY A 145 3.99 -2.14 -20.74
N ARG A 146 4.34 -0.92 -20.36
CA ARG A 146 5.69 -0.51 -19.92
C ARG A 146 5.57 0.24 -18.60
N PRO A 147 6.53 0.11 -17.69
CA PRO A 147 6.53 0.88 -16.43
C PRO A 147 6.88 2.34 -16.71
N ASP A 148 5.92 3.10 -17.24
CA ASP A 148 6.07 4.54 -17.50
C ASP A 148 6.06 5.37 -16.21
N ARG A 149 5.70 4.75 -15.04
CA ARG A 149 5.68 5.40 -13.74
C ARG A 149 6.99 6.06 -13.36
N ASP A 150 8.13 5.42 -13.61
CA ASP A 150 9.44 5.98 -13.25
C ASP A 150 9.83 7.15 -14.16
N ALA A 151 9.47 7.08 -15.45
CA ALA A 151 9.63 8.21 -16.36
C ALA A 151 8.73 9.38 -15.96
N PHE A 152 7.48 9.11 -15.62
CA PHE A 152 6.54 10.10 -15.11
C PHE A 152 7.05 10.75 -13.83
N ALA A 153 7.56 9.97 -12.87
CA ALA A 153 8.13 10.46 -11.63
C ALA A 153 9.35 11.37 -11.87
N ARG A 154 10.25 10.99 -12.79
CA ARG A 154 11.40 11.84 -13.17
C ARG A 154 10.93 13.17 -13.78
N ALA A 155 9.96 13.12 -14.67
CA ALA A 155 9.43 14.31 -15.31
C ALA A 155 8.69 15.25 -14.33
N LEU A 156 7.99 14.71 -13.33
CA LEU A 156 7.38 15.48 -12.24
C LEU A 156 8.44 16.20 -11.41
N ARG A 157 9.50 15.47 -10.99
CA ARG A 157 10.60 16.05 -10.21
C ARG A 157 11.30 17.18 -10.99
N GLY A 158 11.50 17.00 -12.31
CA GLY A 158 12.02 18.05 -13.19
C GLY A 158 11.14 19.30 -13.26
N ARG A 159 9.87 19.22 -12.86
CA ARG A 159 8.92 20.35 -12.73
C ARG A 159 8.76 20.85 -11.30
N GLY A 160 9.62 20.41 -10.40
CA GLY A 160 9.58 20.82 -8.99
C GLY A 160 8.43 20.20 -8.19
N VAL A 161 7.91 19.04 -8.60
CA VAL A 161 6.95 18.24 -7.83
C VAL A 161 7.68 17.07 -7.22
N GLU A 162 7.86 17.10 -5.91
CA GLU A 162 8.40 15.96 -5.17
C GLU A 162 7.41 14.80 -5.18
N CYS A 163 7.87 13.63 -5.63
CA CYS A 163 7.09 12.43 -5.65
C CYS A 163 7.98 11.23 -5.35
N ARG A 164 7.40 10.18 -4.78
CA ARG A 164 8.14 8.97 -4.43
C ARG A 164 7.37 7.70 -4.81
N VAL A 165 8.09 6.64 -5.08
CA VAL A 165 7.53 5.31 -5.29
C VAL A 165 7.32 4.67 -3.93
N PRO A 166 6.08 4.33 -3.55
CA PRO A 166 5.79 3.77 -2.22
C PRO A 166 6.47 2.42 -1.97
N VAL A 167 6.32 1.51 -2.93
CA VAL A 167 6.95 0.19 -2.92
C VAL A 167 7.60 -0.04 -4.28
N LYS A 168 8.92 -0.13 -4.30
CA LYS A 168 9.67 -0.31 -5.54
C LYS A 168 9.77 -1.79 -5.93
N THR A 169 9.98 -2.65 -4.95
CA THR A 169 10.10 -4.10 -5.12
C THR A 169 9.19 -4.79 -4.11
N PRO A 170 8.23 -5.60 -4.55
CA PRO A 170 7.40 -6.40 -3.66
C PRO A 170 8.21 -7.34 -2.77
N LEU A 171 7.75 -7.60 -1.55
CA LEU A 171 8.50 -8.36 -0.55
C LEU A 171 8.84 -9.78 -1.03
N HIS A 172 7.93 -10.47 -1.72
CA HIS A 172 8.15 -11.81 -2.25
C HIS A 172 9.25 -11.88 -3.34
N ARG A 173 9.69 -10.74 -3.87
CA ARG A 173 10.79 -10.62 -4.85
C ARG A 173 12.11 -10.18 -4.23
N LEU A 174 12.11 -9.75 -2.97
CA LEU A 174 13.34 -9.40 -2.26
C LEU A 174 14.19 -10.66 -2.01
N PRO A 175 15.53 -10.58 -2.10
CA PRO A 175 16.41 -11.72 -1.89
C PRO A 175 16.15 -12.48 -0.58
N GLU A 176 15.93 -11.73 0.51
CA GLU A 176 15.74 -12.25 1.87
C GLU A 176 14.43 -13.02 2.03
N PHE A 177 13.40 -12.64 1.25
CA PHE A 177 12.05 -13.19 1.34
C PHE A 177 11.56 -13.86 0.06
N ARG A 178 12.47 -14.14 -0.87
CA ARG A 178 12.10 -14.65 -2.20
C ARG A 178 11.19 -15.87 -2.12
N ARG A 179 10.03 -15.75 -2.77
CA ARG A 179 9.04 -16.81 -2.97
C ARG A 179 8.59 -16.82 -4.43
N PHE A 180 8.47 -18.01 -4.99
CA PHE A 180 7.91 -18.21 -6.33
C PHE A 180 6.39 -18.30 -6.24
N VAL A 181 5.76 -17.17 -6.00
CA VAL A 181 4.31 -17.01 -5.91
C VAL A 181 3.90 -15.88 -6.86
N SER A 182 2.77 -16.06 -7.55
CA SER A 182 2.19 -15.03 -8.42
C SER A 182 1.24 -14.16 -7.60
N LEU A 183 1.54 -12.88 -7.52
CA LEU A 183 0.75 -11.88 -6.78
C LEU A 183 0.48 -10.68 -7.72
N PRO A 184 -0.45 -10.86 -8.70
CA PRO A 184 -0.59 -9.94 -9.81
C PRO A 184 -0.99 -8.52 -9.38
N GLN A 185 -1.83 -8.37 -8.36
CA GLN A 185 -2.24 -7.03 -7.90
C GLN A 185 -1.09 -6.30 -7.18
N THR A 186 -0.34 -7.04 -6.36
CA THR A 186 0.89 -6.55 -5.72
C THR A 186 1.93 -6.09 -6.74
N GLU A 187 2.15 -6.90 -7.78
CA GLU A 187 3.13 -6.62 -8.83
C GLU A 187 2.72 -5.40 -9.64
N LEU A 188 1.46 -5.35 -10.06
CA LEU A 188 0.89 -4.21 -10.77
C LEU A 188 0.91 -2.92 -9.92
N ALA A 189 0.59 -3.02 -8.62
CA ALA A 189 0.69 -1.89 -7.71
C ALA A 189 2.13 -1.36 -7.60
N ALA A 190 3.13 -2.24 -7.51
CA ALA A 190 4.54 -1.85 -7.46
C ALA A 190 5.01 -1.16 -8.76
N ASP A 191 4.46 -1.57 -9.90
CA ASP A 191 4.81 -1.00 -11.20
C ASP A 191 4.14 0.36 -11.46
N GLU A 192 2.92 0.60 -10.97
CA GLU A 192 2.11 1.75 -11.35
C GLU A 192 1.99 2.83 -10.28
N THR A 193 2.22 2.53 -9.00
CA THR A 193 1.92 3.51 -7.94
C THR A 193 2.97 4.59 -7.77
N LEU A 194 2.50 5.80 -7.50
CA LEU A 194 3.30 6.99 -7.24
C LEU A 194 2.64 7.84 -6.15
N ALA A 195 3.36 8.14 -5.08
CA ALA A 195 2.89 9.04 -4.03
C ALA A 195 3.18 10.49 -4.40
N LEU A 196 2.15 11.31 -4.43
CA LEU A 196 2.21 12.76 -4.58
C LEU A 196 2.13 13.43 -3.21
N PRO A 197 2.72 14.64 -3.06
CA PRO A 197 2.66 15.36 -1.80
C PRO A 197 1.23 15.79 -1.48
N VAL A 198 0.84 15.66 -0.21
CA VAL A 198 -0.49 16.02 0.32
C VAL A 198 -0.41 16.58 1.75
N ASP A 199 0.80 16.80 2.24
CA ASP A 199 1.04 17.25 3.61
C ASP A 199 0.48 18.66 3.89
N ALA A 200 0.32 18.99 5.18
CA ALA A 200 -0.31 20.22 5.64
C ALA A 200 0.48 21.50 5.29
N SER A 201 1.76 21.40 4.94
CA SER A 201 2.61 22.53 4.60
C SER A 201 2.41 23.06 3.19
N LEU A 202 1.74 22.30 2.29
CA LEU A 202 1.56 22.67 0.89
C LEU A 202 0.72 23.94 0.73
N THR A 203 1.25 24.87 -0.04
CA THR A 203 0.54 26.11 -0.43
C THR A 203 -0.40 25.88 -1.60
N LYS A 204 -1.33 26.81 -1.86
CA LYS A 204 -2.18 26.78 -3.06
C LYS A 204 -1.36 26.73 -4.36
N ARG A 205 -0.21 27.43 -4.38
CA ARG A 205 0.70 27.44 -5.53
C ARG A 205 1.32 26.06 -5.77
N ASP A 206 1.68 25.35 -4.70
CA ASP A 206 2.22 24.00 -4.81
C ASP A 206 1.17 23.02 -5.34
N MET A 207 -0.06 23.11 -4.84
CA MET A 207 -1.19 22.32 -5.33
C MET A 207 -1.46 22.55 -6.81
N GLN A 208 -1.44 23.82 -7.26
CA GLN A 208 -1.58 24.16 -8.68
C GLN A 208 -0.43 23.62 -9.53
N ARG A 209 0.80 23.66 -9.01
CA ARG A 209 1.98 23.09 -9.67
C ARG A 209 1.84 21.59 -9.86
N ILE A 210 1.40 20.86 -8.83
CA ILE A 210 1.16 19.41 -8.89
C ILE A 210 0.15 19.11 -10.00
N VAL A 211 -1.01 19.76 -10.00
CA VAL A 211 -2.06 19.55 -11.00
C VAL A 211 -1.55 19.88 -12.41
N SER A 212 -0.91 21.04 -12.60
CA SER A 212 -0.39 21.45 -13.91
C SER A 212 0.67 20.47 -14.44
N ALA A 213 1.60 20.05 -13.58
CA ALA A 213 2.65 19.13 -13.96
C ALA A 213 2.11 17.73 -14.32
N CYS A 214 1.19 17.19 -13.50
CA CYS A 214 0.59 15.90 -13.76
C CYS A 214 -0.25 15.90 -15.06
N ASN A 215 -1.09 16.94 -15.26
CA ASN A 215 -1.98 16.99 -16.42
C ASN A 215 -1.20 17.19 -17.73
N ALA A 216 -0.12 17.98 -17.69
CA ALA A 216 0.76 18.15 -18.86
C ALA A 216 1.46 16.85 -19.28
N LEU A 217 1.74 15.95 -18.32
CA LEU A 217 2.38 14.67 -18.57
C LEU A 217 1.34 13.56 -18.86
N GLY A 218 0.18 13.61 -18.20
CA GLY A 218 -0.88 12.63 -18.36
C GLY A 218 -1.44 12.54 -19.77
N GLY A 219 -1.46 13.65 -20.51
CA GLY A 219 -1.84 13.68 -21.93
C GLY A 219 -0.87 12.91 -22.85
N LEU A 220 0.36 12.67 -22.41
CA LEU A 220 1.36 11.89 -23.15
C LEU A 220 1.25 10.38 -22.91
N LEU A 221 0.48 9.97 -21.90
CA LEU A 221 0.27 8.57 -21.51
C LEU A 221 -1.01 7.98 -22.15
N GLN A 222 -1.84 8.79 -22.79
CA GLN A 222 -3.00 8.26 -23.52
C GLN A 222 -2.53 7.57 -24.80
N PRO A 223 -3.01 6.34 -25.09
CA PRO A 223 -2.74 5.74 -26.38
C PRO A 223 -3.30 6.67 -27.45
N ALA A 224 -2.50 6.95 -28.49
CA ALA A 224 -3.06 7.52 -29.71
C ALA A 224 -4.07 6.50 -30.25
N PHE A 225 -5.36 6.91 -30.32
CA PHE A 225 -6.43 6.14 -30.96
C PHE A 225 -6.16 6.03 -32.45
#